data_f69457f791ff58fa4a0831166c353c04
#
_entry.id   f69457f791ff58fa4a0831166c353c04
#
_cell.length_a   1.000
_cell.length_b   1.000
_cell.length_c   1.000
_cell.angle_alpha   90.00
_cell.angle_beta   90.00
_cell.angle_gamma   90.00
#
_symmetry.space_group_name_H-M   'P 1'
#
loop_
_entity.id
_entity.type
_entity.pdbx_description
1 polymer ?
#
loop_
_entity_poly.entity_id
_entity_poly.type
_entity_poly.pdbx_seq_one_letter_code
_entity_poly.pdbx_strand_id
1 'polypeptide(L)'
;GVKVGVAICEDIWFDRVPLALKGAGAQVLVVPNGSPWRRTVHAERHSTFSAWRKTGLPYLFVNQVGGQDELVFDGSSYAVDDDGTEHQLLGDFETGTAMVAFDGATGSFQSGPKEELTTGWEAEYRAAVLALGDYVNKNRFPGVVLGMSGGIDSALTAAMAVDALGAERVWCVMMPSKYTS
;
A
#
# COMPACT_ATOMS: atom_id res chain seq x y z
N GLY A 1 -17.96 26.07 2.76
CA GLY A 1 -17.24 24.86 2.34
C GLY A 1 -16.11 24.52 3.31
N VAL A 2 -15.60 23.31 3.25
CA VAL A 2 -14.46 22.83 4.06
C VAL A 2 -13.15 23.26 3.41
N LYS A 3 -12.22 23.79 4.19
CA LYS A 3 -10.85 24.06 3.74
C LYS A 3 -10.00 22.82 3.89
N VAL A 4 -9.49 22.31 2.77
CA VAL A 4 -8.62 21.12 2.71
C VAL A 4 -7.17 21.56 2.60
N GLY A 5 -6.31 21.03 3.48
CA GLY A 5 -4.87 21.11 3.37
C GLY A 5 -4.32 19.89 2.64
N VAL A 6 -3.37 20.09 1.73
CA VAL A 6 -2.69 18.98 1.05
C VAL A 6 -1.25 18.93 1.52
N ALA A 7 -0.84 17.80 2.09
CA ALA A 7 0.54 17.51 2.47
C ALA A 7 0.98 16.24 1.73
N ILE A 8 2.16 16.22 1.14
CA ILE A 8 2.60 15.11 0.29
C ILE A 8 3.64 14.26 1.02
N CYS A 9 3.31 12.99 1.24
CA CYS A 9 4.22 11.97 1.75
C CYS A 9 4.96 12.44 3.01
N GLU A 10 6.27 12.67 2.96
CA GLU A 10 7.12 13.09 4.08
C GLU A 10 6.76 14.44 4.69
N ASP A 11 5.99 15.27 4.01
CA ASP A 11 5.54 16.57 4.57
C ASP A 11 4.85 16.42 5.93
N ILE A 12 4.23 15.26 6.18
CA ILE A 12 3.53 14.98 7.44
C ILE A 12 4.41 14.37 8.52
N TRP A 13 5.64 13.99 8.22
CA TRP A 13 6.55 13.42 9.22
C TRP A 13 7.06 14.48 10.21
N PHE A 14 6.98 15.74 9.82
CA PHE A 14 7.43 16.87 10.59
C PHE A 14 6.30 17.87 10.81
N ASP A 15 6.31 18.55 11.94
CA ASP A 15 5.25 19.48 12.35
C ASP A 15 5.11 20.70 11.42
N ARG A 16 6.15 21.06 10.69
CA ARG A 16 6.23 22.32 9.94
C ARG A 16 5.10 22.49 8.91
N VAL A 17 4.90 21.51 8.04
CA VAL A 17 3.90 21.60 6.96
C VAL A 17 2.49 21.48 7.52
N PRO A 18 2.15 20.48 8.35
CA PRO A 18 0.82 20.40 8.98
C PRO A 18 0.44 21.63 9.78
N LEU A 19 1.37 22.22 10.56
CA LEU A 19 1.12 23.46 11.32
C LEU A 19 0.90 24.67 10.42
N ALA A 20 1.63 24.78 9.32
CA ALA A 20 1.43 25.85 8.34
C ALA A 20 0.06 25.75 7.66
N LEU A 21 -0.36 24.54 7.28
CA LEU A 21 -1.68 24.27 6.71
C LEU A 21 -2.80 24.60 7.71
N LYS A 22 -2.65 24.19 8.97
CA LYS A 22 -3.57 24.57 10.04
C LYS A 22 -3.65 26.10 10.21
N GLY A 23 -2.51 26.77 10.23
CA GLY A 23 -2.44 28.24 10.32
C GLY A 23 -3.11 28.94 9.15
N ALA A 24 -3.11 28.34 7.95
CA ALA A 24 -3.85 28.80 6.78
C ALA A 24 -5.35 28.48 6.84
N GLY A 25 -5.81 27.81 7.89
CA GLY A 25 -7.20 27.49 8.16
C GLY A 25 -7.68 26.15 7.59
N ALA A 26 -6.78 25.20 7.29
CA ALA A 26 -7.17 23.86 6.95
C ALA A 26 -7.96 23.20 8.09
N GLN A 27 -9.01 22.48 7.74
CA GLN A 27 -9.89 21.75 8.66
C GLN A 27 -9.66 20.24 8.59
N VAL A 28 -9.12 19.78 7.47
CA VAL A 28 -8.77 18.37 7.21
C VAL A 28 -7.55 18.32 6.31
N LEU A 29 -6.71 17.33 6.48
CA LEU A 29 -5.57 17.08 5.61
C LEU A 29 -5.86 15.92 4.64
N VAL A 30 -5.44 16.07 3.41
CA VAL A 30 -5.35 14.99 2.42
C VAL A 30 -3.88 14.74 2.13
N VAL A 31 -3.45 13.51 2.30
CA VAL A 31 -2.04 13.13 2.27
C VAL A 31 -1.79 12.05 1.24
N PRO A 32 -1.51 12.42 -0.03
CA PRO A 32 -1.04 11.48 -1.03
C PRO A 32 0.33 10.92 -0.67
N ASN A 33 0.48 9.61 -0.78
CA ASN A 33 1.69 8.90 -0.36
C ASN A 33 2.17 7.89 -1.40
N GLY A 34 3.49 7.72 -1.43
CA GLY A 34 4.18 6.56 -1.96
C GLY A 34 4.94 5.86 -0.83
N SER A 35 4.20 5.36 0.17
CA SER A 35 4.78 4.65 1.31
C SER A 35 4.95 3.18 0.98
N PRO A 36 6.20 2.68 0.84
CA PRO A 36 6.45 1.29 0.47
C PRO A 36 5.97 0.31 1.54
N TRP A 37 5.50 -0.84 1.07
CA TRP A 37 5.16 -1.94 1.96
C TRP A 37 6.39 -2.56 2.62
N ARG A 38 6.26 -2.91 3.85
CA ARG A 38 7.12 -3.78 4.64
C ARG A 38 6.31 -4.37 5.79
N ARG A 39 6.77 -5.47 6.36
CA ARG A 39 6.04 -6.26 7.37
C ARG A 39 5.45 -5.45 8.53
N THR A 40 6.07 -4.35 8.91
CA THR A 40 5.69 -3.52 10.06
C THR A 40 5.07 -2.17 9.67
N VAL A 41 4.87 -1.92 8.37
CA VAL A 41 4.58 -0.58 7.85
C VAL A 41 3.29 0.03 8.39
N HIS A 42 2.26 -0.78 8.65
CA HIS A 42 1.00 -0.26 9.20
C HIS A 42 1.16 0.37 10.57
N ALA A 43 1.79 -0.36 11.50
CA ALA A 43 2.07 0.16 12.83
C ALA A 43 2.97 1.39 12.78
N GLU A 44 3.93 1.42 11.85
CA GLU A 44 4.82 2.55 11.66
C GLU A 44 4.10 3.77 11.09
N ARG A 45 3.22 3.59 10.10
CA ARG A 45 2.39 4.69 9.56
C ARG A 45 1.57 5.33 10.67
N HIS A 46 0.87 4.55 11.45
CA HIS A 46 0.06 5.04 12.55
C HIS A 46 0.91 5.71 13.65
N SER A 47 2.08 5.18 13.99
CA SER A 47 2.97 5.76 15.02
C SER A 47 3.65 7.04 14.54
N THR A 48 4.18 7.06 13.33
CA THR A 48 4.84 8.22 12.73
C THR A 48 3.86 9.37 12.58
N PHE A 49 2.66 9.08 12.08
CA PHE A 49 1.63 10.09 11.88
C PHE A 49 0.95 10.52 13.18
N SER A 50 1.09 9.79 14.26
CA SER A 50 0.63 10.25 15.57
C SER A 50 1.44 11.42 16.12
N ALA A 51 2.66 11.62 15.68
CA ALA A 51 3.52 12.70 16.16
C ALA A 51 2.93 14.10 15.84
N TRP A 52 2.22 14.26 14.73
CA TRP A 52 1.61 15.53 14.35
C TRP A 52 0.13 15.66 14.73
N ARG A 53 -0.46 14.68 15.45
CA ARG A 53 -1.74 14.89 16.13
C ARG A 53 -1.77 16.14 16.99
N LYS A 54 -0.60 16.66 17.38
CA LYS A 54 -0.45 17.99 17.99
C LYS A 54 -1.11 19.11 17.17
N THR A 55 -1.34 18.91 15.89
CA THR A 55 -2.09 19.86 15.06
C THR A 55 -3.59 19.81 15.33
N GLY A 56 -4.13 18.71 15.81
CA GLY A 56 -5.56 18.50 16.00
C GLY A 56 -6.32 18.60 14.66
N LEU A 57 -5.77 18.06 13.58
CA LEU A 57 -6.42 17.96 12.30
C LEU A 57 -6.65 16.50 11.93
N PRO A 58 -7.87 16.13 11.56
CA PRO A 58 -8.14 14.84 10.94
C PRO A 58 -7.46 14.74 9.57
N TYR A 59 -7.17 13.52 9.12
CA TYR A 59 -6.49 13.33 7.85
C TYR A 59 -6.94 12.10 7.08
N LEU A 60 -6.83 12.22 5.78
CA LEU A 60 -7.02 11.15 4.82
C LEU A 60 -5.65 10.75 4.26
N PHE A 61 -5.17 9.57 4.62
CA PHE A 61 -3.97 8.97 4.07
C PHE A 61 -4.32 8.22 2.81
N VAL A 62 -3.77 8.62 1.67
CA VAL A 62 -4.03 8.01 0.37
C VAL A 62 -2.73 7.46 -0.18
N ASN A 63 -2.56 6.16 -0.14
CA ASN A 63 -1.35 5.49 -0.61
C ASN A 63 -1.56 4.86 -1.98
N GLN A 64 -0.50 4.84 -2.79
CA GLN A 64 -0.53 4.16 -4.06
C GLN A 64 -0.49 2.64 -3.89
N VAL A 65 -0.93 1.91 -4.93
CA VAL A 65 -0.82 0.45 -5.05
C VAL A 65 0.04 0.13 -6.25
N GLY A 66 0.89 -0.88 -6.14
CA GLY A 66 1.65 -1.41 -7.25
C GLY A 66 3.12 -1.68 -6.94
N GLY A 67 3.78 -2.35 -7.88
CA GLY A 67 5.22 -2.57 -7.87
C GLY A 67 5.96 -1.52 -8.70
N GLN A 68 7.10 -1.07 -8.23
CA GLN A 68 7.99 -0.16 -8.94
C GLN A 68 9.44 -0.47 -8.56
N ASP A 69 10.21 -0.97 -9.53
CA ASP A 69 11.57 -1.47 -9.31
C ASP A 69 11.61 -2.47 -8.14
N GLU A 70 12.36 -2.20 -7.09
CA GLU A 70 12.44 -3.02 -5.88
C GLU A 70 11.38 -2.69 -4.81
N LEU A 71 10.47 -1.76 -5.08
CA LEU A 71 9.46 -1.31 -4.14
C LEU A 71 8.08 -1.88 -4.48
N VAL A 72 7.32 -2.18 -3.44
CA VAL A 72 5.90 -2.52 -3.53
C VAL A 72 5.10 -1.57 -2.65
N PHE A 73 3.98 -1.10 -3.17
CA PHE A 73 3.06 -0.24 -2.47
C PHE A 73 1.74 -0.96 -2.29
N ASP A 74 1.33 -1.10 -1.05
CA ASP A 74 0.18 -1.91 -0.66
C ASP A 74 -1.16 -1.17 -0.66
N GLY A 75 -1.16 0.14 -0.86
CA GLY A 75 -2.38 0.92 -0.68
C GLY A 75 -2.72 1.09 0.80
N SER A 76 -3.70 0.34 1.29
CA SER A 76 -4.16 0.43 2.68
C SER A 76 -4.44 1.87 3.11
N SER A 77 -5.14 2.60 2.26
CA SER A 77 -5.51 3.99 2.49
C SER A 77 -6.56 4.10 3.58
N TYR A 78 -6.48 5.13 4.42
CA TYR A 78 -7.37 5.24 5.58
C TYR A 78 -7.73 6.69 5.92
N ALA A 79 -8.85 6.86 6.63
CA ALA A 79 -9.31 8.12 7.20
C ALA A 79 -9.26 8.06 8.73
N VAL A 80 -8.65 9.06 9.35
CA VAL A 80 -8.43 9.12 10.81
C VAL A 80 -8.74 10.51 11.34
N ASP A 81 -9.44 10.56 12.45
CA ASP A 81 -9.67 11.80 13.20
C ASP A 81 -8.44 12.23 14.04
N ASP A 82 -8.50 13.43 14.58
CA ASP A 82 -7.42 14.04 15.37
C ASP A 82 -7.12 13.28 16.67
N ASP A 83 -8.06 12.50 17.19
CA ASP A 83 -7.88 11.62 18.34
C ASP A 83 -7.27 10.25 17.98
N GLY A 84 -7.16 9.96 16.68
CA GLY A 84 -6.65 8.70 16.14
C GLY A 84 -7.70 7.63 15.90
N THR A 85 -8.96 7.98 16.02
CA THR A 85 -10.04 7.09 15.63
C THR A 85 -10.03 6.90 14.12
N GLU A 86 -9.79 5.66 13.68
CA GLU A 86 -9.88 5.31 12.27
C GLU A 86 -11.34 5.12 11.89
N HIS A 87 -11.78 5.82 10.86
CA HIS A 87 -13.16 5.79 10.38
C HIS A 87 -13.36 4.95 9.13
N GLN A 88 -12.32 4.80 8.33
CA GLN A 88 -12.36 3.99 7.11
C GLN A 88 -10.97 3.45 6.81
N LEU A 89 -10.92 2.22 6.29
CA LEU A 89 -9.70 1.54 5.84
C LEU A 89 -10.00 0.77 4.56
N LEU A 90 -9.23 1.01 3.52
CA LEU A 90 -9.23 0.23 2.29
C LEU A 90 -8.29 -0.97 2.41
N GLY A 91 -8.60 -2.02 1.66
CA GLY A 91 -7.77 -3.22 1.59
C GLY A 91 -6.38 -2.98 1.02
N ASP A 92 -5.57 -4.02 1.08
CA ASP A 92 -4.19 -4.00 0.63
C ASP A 92 -3.99 -4.74 -0.70
N PHE A 93 -2.92 -4.38 -1.40
CA PHE A 93 -2.43 -4.95 -2.67
C PHE A 93 -3.42 -4.89 -3.85
N GLU A 94 -4.52 -4.18 -3.71
CA GLU A 94 -5.52 -3.99 -4.76
C GLU A 94 -5.83 -2.50 -4.97
N THR A 95 -6.00 -2.10 -6.23
CA THR A 95 -6.43 -0.74 -6.54
C THR A 95 -7.92 -0.61 -6.29
N GLY A 96 -8.31 0.47 -5.63
CA GLY A 96 -9.72 0.71 -5.32
C GLY A 96 -10.05 2.19 -5.22
N THR A 97 -11.34 2.48 -5.16
CA THR A 97 -11.88 3.81 -4.87
C THR A 97 -12.93 3.71 -3.79
N ALA A 98 -12.93 4.67 -2.89
CA ALA A 98 -13.97 4.78 -1.87
C ALA A 98 -14.41 6.22 -1.69
N MET A 99 -15.66 6.38 -1.27
CA MET A 99 -16.19 7.68 -0.85
C MET A 99 -15.92 7.85 0.65
N VAL A 100 -15.30 8.97 1.01
CA VAL A 100 -15.06 9.36 2.39
C VAL A 100 -15.87 10.62 2.67
N ALA A 101 -16.73 10.59 3.66
CA ALA A 101 -17.53 11.74 4.07
C ALA A 101 -16.88 12.43 5.27
N PHE A 102 -16.68 13.75 5.16
CA PHE A 102 -16.17 14.60 6.23
C PHE A 102 -17.20 15.67 6.57
N ASP A 103 -17.54 15.77 7.85
CA ASP A 103 -18.43 16.81 8.35
C ASP A 103 -17.62 18.01 8.83
N GLY A 104 -17.69 19.09 8.07
CA GLY A 104 -17.01 20.33 8.41
C GLY A 104 -17.56 21.08 9.63
N ALA A 105 -18.75 20.71 10.11
CA ALA A 105 -19.34 21.30 11.32
C ALA A 105 -18.80 20.64 12.59
N THR A 106 -18.65 19.33 12.56
CA THR A 106 -18.08 18.56 13.67
C THR A 106 -16.57 18.43 13.59
N GLY A 107 -15.99 18.58 12.39
CA GLY A 107 -14.57 18.38 12.13
C GLY A 107 -14.16 16.90 12.13
N SER A 108 -15.06 15.99 11.78
CA SER A 108 -14.89 14.54 11.93
C SER A 108 -15.24 13.79 10.65
N PHE A 109 -14.62 12.64 10.43
CA PHE A 109 -15.04 11.73 9.38
C PHE A 109 -16.27 10.92 9.81
N GLN A 110 -17.12 10.61 8.85
CA GLN A 110 -18.18 9.61 9.05
C GLN A 110 -17.58 8.21 8.90
N SER A 111 -18.07 7.28 9.73
CA SER A 111 -17.64 5.88 9.66
C SER A 111 -18.02 5.25 8.33
N GLY A 112 -17.06 4.61 7.71
CA GLY A 112 -17.17 3.86 6.49
C GLY A 112 -16.69 2.42 6.65
N PRO A 113 -16.58 1.66 5.55
CA PRO A 113 -16.06 0.30 5.55
C PRO A 113 -14.62 0.26 6.08
N LYS A 114 -14.31 -0.80 6.83
CA LYS A 114 -12.96 -1.13 7.26
C LYS A 114 -12.65 -2.55 6.80
N GLU A 115 -11.71 -2.67 5.90
CA GLU A 115 -11.28 -3.96 5.39
C GLU A 115 -10.20 -4.56 6.28
N GLU A 116 -10.19 -5.89 6.37
CA GLU A 116 -9.11 -6.60 7.03
C GLU A 116 -7.88 -6.62 6.13
N LEU A 117 -6.73 -6.25 6.70
CA LEU A 117 -5.48 -6.29 5.96
C LEU A 117 -4.83 -7.66 6.07
N THR A 118 -4.19 -8.07 5.00
CA THR A 118 -3.44 -9.33 5.01
C THR A 118 -2.22 -9.24 5.91
N THR A 119 -1.88 -10.34 6.56
CA THR A 119 -0.78 -10.41 7.51
C THR A 119 0.10 -11.64 7.27
N GLY A 120 1.29 -11.64 7.87
CA GLY A 120 2.19 -12.79 7.84
C GLY A 120 2.64 -13.16 6.43
N TRP A 121 2.73 -14.46 6.16
CA TRP A 121 3.22 -14.99 4.89
C TRP A 121 2.31 -14.69 3.70
N GLU A 122 1.02 -14.53 3.92
CA GLU A 122 0.09 -14.16 2.86
C GLU A 122 0.39 -12.76 2.33
N ALA A 123 0.64 -11.79 3.22
CA ALA A 123 1.00 -10.44 2.81
C ALA A 123 2.31 -10.41 2.01
N GLU A 124 3.31 -11.22 2.41
CA GLU A 124 4.57 -11.35 1.68
C GLU A 124 4.36 -11.98 0.30
N TYR A 125 3.50 -12.99 0.22
CA TYR A 125 3.16 -13.62 -1.05
C TYR A 125 2.45 -12.64 -1.99
N ARG A 126 1.43 -11.94 -1.53
CA ARG A 126 0.70 -10.93 -2.31
C ARG A 126 1.61 -9.79 -2.76
N ALA A 127 2.51 -9.32 -1.90
CA ALA A 127 3.50 -8.32 -2.25
C ALA A 127 4.40 -8.79 -3.40
N ALA A 128 4.89 -10.03 -3.34
CA ALA A 128 5.75 -10.62 -4.39
C ALA A 128 5.00 -10.81 -5.71
N VAL A 129 3.76 -11.29 -5.66
CA VAL A 129 2.89 -11.46 -6.84
C VAL A 129 2.62 -10.11 -7.51
N LEU A 130 2.25 -9.08 -6.73
CA LEU A 130 2.01 -7.73 -7.24
C LEU A 130 3.29 -7.13 -7.86
N ALA A 131 4.43 -7.26 -7.18
CA ALA A 131 5.71 -6.77 -7.68
C ALA A 131 6.07 -7.37 -9.03
N LEU A 132 5.99 -8.71 -9.14
CA LEU A 132 6.31 -9.42 -10.38
C LEU A 132 5.35 -9.06 -11.50
N GLY A 133 4.04 -9.06 -11.22
CA GLY A 133 3.02 -8.70 -12.20
C GLY A 133 3.22 -7.31 -12.77
N ASP A 134 3.45 -6.33 -11.90
CA ASP A 134 3.69 -4.95 -12.32
C ASP A 134 5.01 -4.78 -13.06
N TYR A 135 6.07 -5.41 -12.60
CA TYR A 135 7.37 -5.34 -13.27
C TYR A 135 7.29 -5.85 -14.72
N VAL A 136 6.69 -7.02 -14.92
CA VAL A 136 6.54 -7.62 -16.25
C VAL A 136 5.61 -6.79 -17.14
N ASN A 137 4.46 -6.34 -16.60
CA ASN A 137 3.47 -5.62 -17.36
C ASN A 137 3.92 -4.18 -17.71
N LYS A 138 4.48 -3.44 -16.75
CA LYS A 138 4.97 -2.07 -16.97
C LYS A 138 6.13 -2.01 -17.96
N ASN A 139 6.99 -3.05 -17.97
CA ASN A 139 8.07 -3.19 -18.96
C ASN A 139 7.61 -3.82 -20.29
N ARG A 140 6.34 -4.21 -20.41
CA ARG A 140 5.76 -4.83 -21.60
C ARG A 140 6.45 -6.14 -22.00
N PHE A 141 6.94 -6.89 -21.03
CA PHE A 141 7.48 -8.21 -21.30
C PHE A 141 6.36 -9.20 -21.63
N PRO A 142 6.56 -10.12 -22.58
CA PRO A 142 5.54 -11.09 -22.95
C PRO A 142 5.24 -12.08 -21.82
N GLY A 143 6.18 -12.33 -20.94
CA GLY A 143 6.10 -13.24 -19.80
C GLY A 143 7.47 -13.51 -19.21
N VAL A 144 7.59 -14.61 -18.52
CA VAL A 144 8.82 -15.02 -17.83
C VAL A 144 9.23 -16.44 -18.17
N VAL A 145 10.54 -16.69 -18.14
CA VAL A 145 11.12 -18.04 -18.27
C VAL A 145 11.78 -18.40 -16.95
N LEU A 146 11.50 -19.58 -16.44
CA LEU A 146 11.97 -20.04 -15.15
C LEU A 146 12.65 -21.41 -15.26
N GLY A 147 13.88 -21.51 -14.73
CA GLY A 147 14.57 -22.79 -14.58
C GLY A 147 14.02 -23.59 -13.39
N MET A 148 13.56 -24.80 -13.65
CA MET A 148 13.04 -25.70 -12.61
C MET A 148 14.13 -26.64 -12.15
N SER A 149 14.59 -26.47 -10.91
CA SER A 149 15.63 -27.31 -10.30
C SER A 149 15.08 -28.59 -9.61
N GLY A 150 13.76 -28.69 -9.47
CA GLY A 150 13.09 -29.70 -8.66
C GLY A 150 12.97 -29.36 -7.16
N GLY A 151 13.57 -28.23 -6.73
CA GLY A 151 13.45 -27.75 -5.35
C GLY A 151 12.23 -26.88 -5.10
N ILE A 152 11.88 -26.73 -3.82
CA ILE A 152 10.70 -25.97 -3.37
C ILE A 152 10.78 -24.49 -3.80
N ASP A 153 11.95 -23.88 -3.80
CA ASP A 153 12.11 -22.46 -4.14
C ASP A 153 11.70 -22.19 -5.60
N SER A 154 12.15 -23.03 -6.54
CA SER A 154 11.75 -22.91 -7.94
C SER A 154 10.26 -23.20 -8.15
N ALA A 155 9.69 -24.12 -7.40
CA ALA A 155 8.27 -24.42 -7.45
C ALA A 155 7.43 -23.25 -6.91
N LEU A 156 7.81 -22.66 -5.79
CA LEU A 156 7.16 -21.48 -5.21
C LEU A 156 7.26 -20.28 -6.16
N THR A 157 8.43 -20.04 -6.74
CA THR A 157 8.63 -18.96 -7.72
C THR A 157 7.74 -19.13 -8.95
N ALA A 158 7.60 -20.40 -9.43
CA ALA A 158 6.69 -20.70 -10.55
C ALA A 158 5.22 -20.43 -10.17
N ALA A 159 4.79 -20.81 -8.97
CA ALA A 159 3.45 -20.53 -8.48
C ALA A 159 3.16 -19.04 -8.42
N MET A 160 4.06 -18.26 -7.82
CA MET A 160 3.96 -16.79 -7.76
C MET A 160 3.91 -16.17 -9.16
N ALA A 161 4.68 -16.69 -10.11
CA ALA A 161 4.70 -16.19 -11.48
C ALA A 161 3.35 -16.48 -12.19
N VAL A 162 2.77 -17.66 -11.97
CA VAL A 162 1.46 -17.99 -12.53
C VAL A 162 0.36 -17.14 -11.92
N ASP A 163 0.38 -16.92 -10.62
CA ASP A 163 -0.60 -16.04 -9.96
C ASP A 163 -0.48 -14.57 -10.40
N ALA A 164 0.75 -14.13 -10.72
CA ALA A 164 1.00 -12.77 -11.19
C ALA A 164 0.65 -12.53 -12.66
N LEU A 165 0.82 -13.54 -13.54
CA LEU A 165 0.83 -13.34 -14.98
C LEU A 165 -0.15 -14.22 -15.76
N GLY A 166 -0.67 -15.27 -15.13
CA GLY A 166 -1.36 -16.36 -15.81
C GLY A 166 -0.41 -17.43 -16.36
N ALA A 167 -0.87 -18.67 -16.40
CA ALA A 167 -0.06 -19.82 -16.79
C ALA A 167 0.50 -19.73 -18.23
N GLU A 168 -0.20 -19.06 -19.13
CA GLU A 168 0.17 -18.89 -20.53
C GLU A 168 1.38 -17.95 -20.73
N ARG A 169 1.76 -17.20 -19.70
CA ARG A 169 2.90 -16.28 -19.73
C ARG A 169 4.10 -16.76 -18.90
N VAL A 170 4.06 -18.02 -18.42
CA VAL A 170 5.12 -18.59 -17.60
C VAL A 170 5.67 -19.86 -18.25
N TRP A 171 6.92 -19.84 -18.67
CA TRP A 171 7.59 -20.99 -19.28
C TRP A 171 8.58 -21.58 -18.31
N CYS A 172 8.28 -22.81 -17.85
CA CYS A 172 9.15 -23.57 -16.97
C CYS A 172 10.07 -24.47 -17.80
N VAL A 173 11.37 -24.33 -17.62
CA VAL A 173 12.38 -25.16 -18.28
C VAL A 173 13.01 -26.11 -17.26
N MET A 174 12.79 -27.41 -17.46
CA MET A 174 13.42 -28.44 -16.63
C MET A 174 14.93 -28.48 -16.89
N MET A 175 15.72 -28.50 -15.84
CA MET A 175 17.18 -28.58 -15.89
C MET A 175 17.65 -29.86 -15.22
N PRO A 176 17.41 -31.05 -15.82
CA PRO A 176 17.78 -32.31 -15.20
C PRO A 176 19.31 -32.43 -15.13
N SER A 177 19.80 -32.90 -14.01
CA SER A 177 21.20 -33.25 -13.81
C SER A 177 21.29 -34.60 -13.12
N LYS A 178 22.48 -35.22 -13.17
CA LYS A 178 22.71 -36.50 -12.46
C LYS A 178 22.60 -36.39 -10.91
N TYR A 179 22.48 -35.16 -10.42
CA TYR A 179 22.33 -34.87 -8.98
C TYR A 179 20.90 -34.38 -8.63
N THR A 180 20.02 -34.27 -9.61
CA THR A 180 18.61 -33.88 -9.34
C THR A 180 17.85 -35.12 -8.91
N SER A 181 17.26 -35.08 -7.74
CA SER A 181 16.40 -36.15 -7.20
C SER A 181 15.06 -36.21 -7.90
#